data_3f7580f4810599ecc24158006e2b65eb
#
_entry.id   3f7580f4810599ecc24158006e2b65eb
#
_cell.length_a   1.000
_cell.length_b   1.000
_cell.length_c   1.000
_cell.angle_alpha   90.00
_cell.angle_beta   90.00
_cell.angle_gamma   90.00
#
_symmetry.space_group_name_H-M   'P 1'
#
loop_
_entity.id
_entity.type
_entity.pdbx_description
1 polymer ?
#
loop_
_entity_poly.entity_id
_entity_poly.type
_entity_poly.pdbx_seq_one_letter_code
_entity_poly.pdbx_strand_id
1 'polypeptide(L)'
;MPLEPFRASASLTLGVELELQLVNPTDFDLSASASDLLHLLGRSRFPGDVKPEITESMIEVATDVQRNHGELLAQLRDIRDTLVAAGDRINVAVCGGGTQRCRRWVSQRSFSKPRFKEISALYGYLAKQFTVFGQHVHVGCSSADEALFLLHALNRYLPHFIALSASSPYSQGTDTLFDSARLNSVFAFPLSGRAPFLLKWEDFERGYFAKMENTGVVKSMKDFYWDIRPKPEFGTIELRVCDTPLTVERAAALACYLQALCRHLLTRAEPPPVEDDYLVYNYNRFQACRFGLDGTLVHPRTNESLSLREDILATLRHLAPHAAVLGSQAALDELYGVAAARGNHASFLRRQY
;
A
#
# COMPACT_ATOMS: atom_id res chain seq x y z
N MET A 1 23.39 -8.24 -6.59
CA MET A 1 22.81 -9.54 -7.06
C MET A 1 21.98 -9.23 -8.29
N PRO A 2 22.03 -10.03 -9.35
CA PRO A 2 21.24 -9.77 -10.54
C PRO A 2 19.74 -9.69 -10.15
N LEU A 3 18.96 -9.01 -10.99
CA LEU A 3 17.50 -8.97 -10.84
C LEU A 3 16.96 -10.41 -10.72
N GLU A 4 16.11 -10.66 -9.72
CA GLU A 4 15.45 -11.97 -9.59
C GLU A 4 14.65 -12.26 -10.86
N PRO A 5 14.72 -13.49 -11.41
CA PRO A 5 13.90 -13.86 -12.57
C PRO A 5 12.42 -13.75 -12.23
N PHE A 6 11.63 -13.25 -13.18
CA PHE A 6 10.19 -13.13 -12.97
C PHE A 6 9.54 -14.53 -12.92
N ARG A 7 9.01 -14.91 -11.78
CA ARG A 7 8.33 -16.19 -11.54
C ARG A 7 6.83 -15.98 -11.75
N ALA A 8 6.34 -16.22 -12.98
CA ALA A 8 4.91 -16.08 -13.27
C ALA A 8 4.04 -16.76 -12.19
N SER A 9 3.00 -16.10 -11.77
CA SER A 9 2.02 -16.61 -10.80
C SER A 9 0.64 -16.73 -11.46
N ALA A 10 -0.29 -17.40 -10.76
CA ALA A 10 -1.67 -17.46 -11.25
C ALA A 10 -2.25 -16.05 -11.35
N SER A 11 -2.73 -15.69 -12.56
CA SER A 11 -3.25 -14.35 -12.84
C SER A 11 -4.39 -13.99 -11.90
N LEU A 12 -4.38 -12.73 -11.44
CA LEU A 12 -5.41 -12.16 -10.58
C LEU A 12 -5.55 -12.80 -9.18
N THR A 13 -4.57 -13.58 -8.72
CA THR A 13 -4.50 -13.94 -7.29
C THR A 13 -4.12 -12.73 -6.45
N LEU A 14 -4.48 -12.75 -5.18
CA LEU A 14 -4.28 -11.64 -4.23
C LEU A 14 -3.32 -12.03 -3.11
N GLY A 15 -2.49 -11.07 -2.68
CA GLY A 15 -1.76 -11.09 -1.42
C GLY A 15 -1.85 -9.70 -0.79
N VAL A 16 -1.93 -9.62 0.53
CA VAL A 16 -1.99 -8.35 1.27
C VAL A 16 -0.92 -8.37 2.35
N GLU A 17 -0.14 -7.29 2.41
CA GLU A 17 0.76 -6.98 3.52
C GLU A 17 0.19 -5.76 4.27
N LEU A 18 0.19 -5.80 5.60
CA LEU A 18 -0.22 -4.69 6.47
C LEU A 18 0.91 -4.37 7.44
N GLU A 19 1.37 -3.13 7.41
CA GLU A 19 2.23 -2.56 8.43
C GLU A 19 1.32 -2.05 9.57
N LEU A 20 1.52 -2.54 10.78
CA LEU A 20 0.64 -2.30 11.92
C LEU A 20 1.39 -1.61 13.06
N GLN A 21 0.69 -0.70 13.74
CA GLN A 21 1.19 0.01 14.92
C GLN A 21 1.00 -0.83 16.16
N LEU A 22 2.02 -0.88 17.02
CA LEU A 22 1.92 -1.35 18.39
C LEU A 22 1.77 -0.15 19.31
N VAL A 23 0.68 -0.09 20.04
CA VAL A 23 0.36 1.04 20.92
C VAL A 23 0.06 0.59 22.35
N ASN A 24 0.38 1.45 23.31
CA ASN A 24 -0.03 1.27 24.68
C ASN A 24 -1.53 1.61 24.82
N PRO A 25 -2.39 0.73 25.33
CA PRO A 25 -3.82 0.96 25.44
C PRO A 25 -4.23 2.05 26.42
N THR A 26 -3.30 2.53 27.27
CA THR A 26 -3.60 3.56 28.28
C THR A 26 -3.42 4.99 27.74
N ASP A 27 -2.33 5.25 27.00
CA ASP A 27 -2.00 6.58 26.48
C ASP A 27 -2.03 6.67 24.95
N PHE A 28 -2.27 5.53 24.28
CA PHE A 28 -2.31 5.36 22.83
C PHE A 28 -1.01 5.75 22.12
N ASP A 29 0.09 5.81 22.85
CA ASP A 29 1.40 6.08 22.30
C ASP A 29 2.05 4.80 21.74
N LEU A 30 3.02 4.94 20.83
CA LEU A 30 3.72 3.79 20.24
C LEU A 30 4.50 3.03 21.33
N SER A 31 4.31 1.71 21.36
CA SER A 31 4.95 0.78 22.30
C SER A 31 6.06 -0.01 21.60
N ALA A 32 7.26 0.00 22.15
CA ALA A 32 8.41 -0.76 21.63
C ALA A 32 8.31 -2.24 22.07
N SER A 33 7.31 -2.96 21.57
CA SER A 33 6.92 -4.31 22.00
C SER A 33 6.94 -5.37 20.88
N ALA A 34 7.50 -5.05 19.69
CA ALA A 34 7.50 -5.98 18.57
C ALA A 34 8.22 -7.29 18.89
N SER A 35 9.37 -7.23 19.54
CA SER A 35 10.12 -8.42 19.92
C SER A 35 9.31 -9.35 20.85
N ASP A 36 8.62 -8.80 21.86
CA ASP A 36 7.81 -9.58 22.80
C ASP A 36 6.60 -10.19 22.11
N LEU A 37 5.90 -9.40 21.26
CA LEU A 37 4.75 -9.87 20.50
C LEU A 37 5.14 -11.00 19.54
N LEU A 38 6.20 -10.82 18.76
CA LEU A 38 6.71 -11.83 17.83
C LEU A 38 7.14 -13.11 18.55
N HIS A 39 7.75 -13.01 19.75
CA HIS A 39 8.09 -14.16 20.55
C HIS A 39 6.84 -14.94 21.02
N LEU A 40 5.75 -14.27 21.37
CA LEU A 40 4.49 -14.92 21.72
C LEU A 40 3.85 -15.61 20.51
N LEU A 41 3.80 -14.91 19.36
CA LEU A 41 3.22 -15.45 18.12
C LEU A 41 3.99 -16.66 17.59
N GLY A 42 5.32 -16.70 17.76
CA GLY A 42 6.16 -17.82 17.35
C GLY A 42 5.93 -19.13 18.13
N ARG A 43 5.12 -19.09 19.21
CA ARG A 43 4.76 -20.29 20.00
C ARG A 43 3.56 -21.07 19.47
N SER A 44 2.84 -20.52 18.51
CA SER A 44 1.66 -21.13 17.88
C SER A 44 1.69 -20.90 16.38
N ARG A 45 0.83 -21.64 15.66
CA ARG A 45 0.66 -21.39 14.22
C ARG A 45 -0.01 -20.03 14.02
N PHE A 46 0.65 -19.13 13.29
CA PHE A 46 0.09 -17.85 12.87
C PHE A 46 -0.67 -18.02 11.54
N PRO A 47 -1.84 -17.40 11.36
CA PRO A 47 -2.59 -17.49 10.11
C PRO A 47 -2.02 -16.53 9.05
N GLY A 48 -0.93 -16.91 8.39
CA GLY A 48 -0.18 -16.09 7.43
C GLY A 48 1.28 -15.96 7.84
N ASP A 49 1.91 -14.82 7.55
CA ASP A 49 3.27 -14.50 7.97
C ASP A 49 3.29 -13.24 8.84
N VAL A 50 4.23 -13.16 9.78
CA VAL A 50 4.43 -11.98 10.63
C VAL A 50 5.92 -11.71 10.79
N LYS A 51 6.31 -10.45 10.58
CA LYS A 51 7.72 -10.02 10.56
C LYS A 51 7.94 -8.75 11.37
N PRO A 52 9.15 -8.58 11.92
CA PRO A 52 9.58 -7.29 12.45
C PRO A 52 9.81 -6.28 11.32
N GLU A 53 9.43 -5.03 11.59
CA GLU A 53 9.69 -3.88 10.75
C GLU A 53 10.79 -2.96 11.32
N ILE A 54 11.00 -1.77 10.72
CA ILE A 54 12.11 -0.85 11.02
C ILE A 54 12.19 -0.50 12.50
N THR A 55 11.05 -0.32 13.17
CA THR A 55 11.02 0.06 14.58
C THR A 55 10.39 -1.03 15.44
N GLU A 56 10.76 -1.07 16.73
CA GLU A 56 10.16 -1.97 17.73
C GLU A 56 8.68 -1.69 18.03
N SER A 57 8.09 -0.65 17.44
CA SER A 57 6.67 -0.30 17.54
C SER A 57 5.88 -0.66 16.30
N MET A 58 6.45 -1.45 15.41
CA MET A 58 5.87 -1.88 14.14
C MET A 58 6.01 -3.37 13.94
N ILE A 59 5.00 -3.98 13.34
CA ILE A 59 5.07 -5.31 12.74
C ILE A 59 4.48 -5.27 11.34
N GLU A 60 4.96 -6.14 10.46
CA GLU A 60 4.34 -6.43 9.18
C GLU A 60 3.68 -7.80 9.22
N VAL A 61 2.43 -7.88 8.77
CA VAL A 61 1.75 -9.16 8.56
C VAL A 61 1.44 -9.34 7.08
N ALA A 62 1.51 -10.58 6.60
CA ALA A 62 1.18 -10.93 5.22
C ALA A 62 0.20 -12.10 5.18
N THR A 63 -0.76 -12.03 4.26
CA THR A 63 -1.67 -13.13 3.97
C THR A 63 -1.01 -14.19 3.10
N ASP A 64 -1.57 -15.39 3.09
CA ASP A 64 -1.34 -16.35 2.03
C ASP A 64 -1.93 -15.83 0.71
N VAL A 65 -1.66 -16.55 -0.39
CA VAL A 65 -2.25 -16.22 -1.70
C VAL A 65 -3.74 -16.55 -1.69
N GLN A 66 -4.57 -15.55 -1.95
CA GLN A 66 -6.02 -15.62 -1.97
C GLN A 66 -6.59 -15.44 -3.38
N ARG A 67 -7.83 -15.85 -3.61
CA ARG A 67 -8.47 -15.77 -4.93
C ARG A 67 -9.64 -14.81 -5.00
N ASN A 68 -10.30 -14.57 -3.88
CA ASN A 68 -11.51 -13.78 -3.80
C ASN A 68 -11.63 -13.03 -2.46
N HIS A 69 -12.62 -12.15 -2.37
CA HIS A 69 -12.89 -11.35 -1.19
C HIS A 69 -13.17 -12.18 0.07
N GLY A 70 -13.96 -13.26 -0.06
CA GLY A 70 -14.34 -14.08 1.10
C GLY A 70 -13.14 -14.74 1.77
N GLU A 71 -12.27 -15.37 0.98
CA GLU A 71 -11.04 -16.00 1.47
C GLU A 71 -10.10 -14.97 2.12
N LEU A 72 -9.87 -13.84 1.42
CA LEU A 72 -8.98 -12.79 1.91
C LEU A 72 -9.49 -12.19 3.23
N LEU A 73 -10.76 -11.82 3.30
CA LEU A 73 -11.35 -11.22 4.49
C LEU A 73 -11.37 -12.18 5.68
N ALA A 74 -11.66 -13.47 5.45
CA ALA A 74 -11.60 -14.49 6.50
C ALA A 74 -10.20 -14.57 7.10
N GLN A 75 -9.16 -14.67 6.27
CA GLN A 75 -7.78 -14.73 6.78
C GLN A 75 -7.35 -13.44 7.49
N LEU A 76 -7.70 -12.28 6.97
CA LEU A 76 -7.39 -11.00 7.65
C LEU A 76 -8.07 -10.87 9.01
N ARG A 77 -9.28 -11.42 9.17
CA ARG A 77 -9.96 -11.50 10.47
C ARG A 77 -9.26 -12.45 11.42
N ASP A 78 -8.84 -13.62 10.96
CA ASP A 78 -8.07 -14.58 11.77
C ASP A 78 -6.72 -13.98 12.21
N ILE A 79 -6.04 -13.25 11.33
CA ILE A 79 -4.81 -12.52 11.66
C ILE A 79 -5.10 -11.49 12.75
N ARG A 80 -6.11 -10.64 12.57
CA ARG A 80 -6.53 -9.62 13.55
C ARG A 80 -6.80 -10.24 14.91
N ASP A 81 -7.64 -11.28 14.97
CA ASP A 81 -8.07 -11.91 16.21
C ASP A 81 -6.89 -12.58 16.94
N THR A 82 -5.96 -13.18 16.17
CA THR A 82 -4.72 -13.74 16.70
C THR A 82 -3.81 -12.65 17.29
N LEU A 83 -3.68 -11.52 16.60
CA LEU A 83 -2.87 -10.39 17.08
C LEU A 83 -3.47 -9.76 18.34
N VAL A 84 -4.79 -9.56 18.39
CA VAL A 84 -5.49 -9.03 19.56
C VAL A 84 -5.27 -9.96 20.77
N ALA A 85 -5.51 -11.26 20.60
CA ALA A 85 -5.33 -12.22 21.68
C ALA A 85 -3.88 -12.30 22.20
N ALA A 86 -2.89 -12.11 21.32
CA ALA A 86 -1.48 -12.08 21.73
C ALA A 86 -1.12 -10.74 22.41
N GLY A 87 -1.61 -9.62 21.88
CA GLY A 87 -1.39 -8.27 22.40
C GLY A 87 -1.96 -8.08 23.80
N ASP A 88 -3.18 -8.59 24.06
CA ASP A 88 -3.83 -8.54 25.38
C ASP A 88 -2.98 -9.18 26.47
N ARG A 89 -2.21 -10.22 26.14
CA ARG A 89 -1.33 -10.91 27.11
C ARG A 89 -0.14 -10.07 27.58
N ILE A 90 0.24 -9.06 26.80
CA ILE A 90 1.37 -8.17 27.09
C ILE A 90 0.95 -6.70 27.21
N ASN A 91 -0.36 -6.45 27.33
CA ASN A 91 -0.95 -5.10 27.42
C ASN A 91 -0.50 -4.18 26.27
N VAL A 92 -0.60 -4.68 25.03
CA VAL A 92 -0.29 -3.95 23.79
C VAL A 92 -1.49 -4.05 22.86
N ALA A 93 -1.96 -2.93 22.36
CA ALA A 93 -2.96 -2.89 21.30
C ALA A 93 -2.28 -2.84 19.91
N VAL A 94 -2.92 -3.47 18.92
CA VAL A 94 -2.47 -3.47 17.53
C VAL A 94 -3.45 -2.65 16.69
N CYS A 95 -2.94 -1.64 15.99
CA CYS A 95 -3.78 -0.68 15.27
C CYS A 95 -3.36 -0.50 13.81
N GLY A 96 -4.34 -0.20 12.95
CA GLY A 96 -4.12 0.40 11.64
C GLY A 96 -3.86 1.91 11.72
N GLY A 97 -3.88 2.57 10.57
CA GLY A 97 -3.58 4.00 10.41
C GLY A 97 -2.22 4.23 9.76
N GLY A 98 -2.12 5.18 8.83
CA GLY A 98 -0.90 5.41 8.05
C GLY A 98 0.21 6.14 8.79
N THR A 99 -0.13 6.89 9.84
CA THR A 99 0.83 7.58 10.73
C THR A 99 0.34 7.56 12.16
N GLN A 100 1.26 7.75 13.09
CA GLN A 100 0.94 7.88 14.51
C GLN A 100 0.86 9.37 14.91
N ARG A 101 -0.14 9.71 15.73
CA ARG A 101 -0.45 11.09 16.10
C ARG A 101 0.56 11.70 17.08
N CYS A 102 0.83 11.01 18.17
CA CYS A 102 1.31 11.63 19.41
C CYS A 102 2.84 11.68 19.53
N ARG A 103 3.56 10.69 19.01
CA ARG A 103 4.98 10.54 19.30
C ARG A 103 5.90 11.07 18.20
N ARG A 104 6.97 11.73 18.64
CA ARG A 104 8.05 12.13 17.74
C ARG A 104 8.81 10.90 17.27
N TRP A 105 8.94 10.70 15.95
CA TRP A 105 9.71 9.61 15.34
C TRP A 105 11.16 9.53 15.84
N VAL A 106 11.75 10.65 16.32
CA VAL A 106 13.11 10.72 16.90
C VAL A 106 13.28 9.78 18.10
N SER A 107 12.21 9.52 18.86
CA SER A 107 12.25 8.67 20.06
C SER A 107 12.05 7.18 19.76
N GLN A 108 11.80 6.81 18.49
CA GLN A 108 11.57 5.41 18.14
C GLN A 108 12.85 4.58 18.21
N ARG A 109 12.75 3.40 18.82
CA ARG A 109 13.84 2.40 18.86
C ARG A 109 13.80 1.59 17.58
N SER A 110 14.89 1.62 16.81
CA SER A 110 15.04 0.78 15.61
C SER A 110 15.21 -0.69 15.97
N PHE A 111 14.62 -1.57 15.18
CA PHE A 111 14.81 -3.01 15.32
C PHE A 111 16.25 -3.40 14.93
N SER A 112 16.87 -4.31 15.68
CA SER A 112 18.29 -4.65 15.55
C SER A 112 18.58 -5.64 14.41
N LYS A 113 18.15 -5.31 13.16
CA LYS A 113 18.52 -6.06 11.95
C LYS A 113 19.63 -5.33 11.16
N PRO A 114 20.60 -6.06 10.53
CA PRO A 114 21.64 -5.44 9.71
C PRO A 114 21.11 -4.49 8.64
N ARG A 115 20.07 -4.89 7.89
CA ARG A 115 19.46 -4.06 6.86
C ARG A 115 18.90 -2.73 7.41
N PHE A 116 18.28 -2.73 8.58
CA PHE A 116 17.73 -1.50 9.17
C PHE A 116 18.83 -0.54 9.63
N LYS A 117 19.98 -1.08 10.06
CA LYS A 117 21.17 -0.29 10.37
C LYS A 117 21.76 0.34 9.10
N GLU A 118 21.82 -0.41 8.00
CA GLU A 118 22.28 0.09 6.70
C GLU A 118 21.34 1.20 6.18
N ILE A 119 20.02 1.02 6.23
CA ILE A 119 19.02 2.03 5.86
C ILE A 119 19.20 3.30 6.72
N SER A 120 19.36 3.13 8.02
CA SER A 120 19.56 4.26 8.93
C SER A 120 20.87 5.01 8.65
N ALA A 121 21.95 4.30 8.31
CA ALA A 121 23.22 4.92 7.95
C ALA A 121 23.16 5.64 6.60
N LEU A 122 22.44 5.05 5.61
CA LEU A 122 22.33 5.59 4.26
C LEU A 122 21.45 6.84 4.22
N TYR A 123 20.27 6.78 4.85
CA TYR A 123 19.25 7.83 4.73
C TYR A 123 19.23 8.83 5.90
N GLY A 124 19.96 8.57 6.97
CA GLY A 124 20.11 9.51 8.10
C GLY A 124 18.76 9.99 8.64
N TYR A 125 18.49 11.28 8.54
CA TYR A 125 17.25 11.91 9.00
C TYR A 125 15.99 11.28 8.36
N LEU A 126 16.03 10.96 7.06
CA LEU A 126 14.88 10.38 6.37
C LEU A 126 14.52 9.00 6.91
N ALA A 127 15.51 8.18 7.30
CA ALA A 127 15.24 6.87 7.88
C ALA A 127 14.40 6.93 9.15
N LYS A 128 14.52 8.01 9.93
CA LYS A 128 13.70 8.23 11.12
C LYS A 128 12.24 8.53 10.79
N GLN A 129 11.94 8.98 9.58
CA GLN A 129 10.58 9.26 9.11
C GLN A 129 9.84 8.01 8.62
N PHE A 130 10.51 6.84 8.59
CA PHE A 130 9.88 5.55 8.27
C PHE A 130 8.94 4.98 9.36
N THR A 131 8.64 5.72 10.40
CA THR A 131 7.57 5.35 11.34
C THR A 131 6.22 5.72 10.70
N VAL A 132 5.95 5.10 9.58
CA VAL A 132 4.72 5.23 8.77
C VAL A 132 4.27 3.82 8.38
N PHE A 133 2.97 3.65 8.16
CA PHE A 133 2.34 2.34 8.05
C PHE A 133 1.49 2.25 6.79
N GLY A 134 1.79 1.29 5.95
CA GLY A 134 1.12 1.08 4.67
C GLY A 134 0.48 -0.28 4.52
N GLN A 135 -0.47 -0.33 3.62
CA GLN A 135 -0.95 -1.56 3.03
C GLN A 135 -0.31 -1.75 1.67
N HIS A 136 0.28 -2.92 1.43
CA HIS A 136 0.72 -3.33 0.11
C HIS A 136 -0.23 -4.41 -0.42
N VAL A 137 -0.58 -4.30 -1.68
CA VAL A 137 -1.47 -5.26 -2.35
C VAL A 137 -0.76 -5.87 -3.54
N HIS A 138 -0.64 -7.19 -3.52
CA HIS A 138 -0.07 -7.97 -4.61
C HIS A 138 -1.17 -8.53 -5.50
N VAL A 139 -0.99 -8.41 -6.82
CA VAL A 139 -1.84 -9.07 -7.81
C VAL A 139 -0.98 -9.93 -8.70
N GLY A 140 -1.33 -11.23 -8.81
CA GLY A 140 -0.63 -12.20 -9.61
C GLY A 140 -0.66 -11.88 -11.10
N CYS A 141 0.47 -12.04 -11.78
CA CYS A 141 0.65 -11.80 -13.21
C CYS A 141 1.16 -13.05 -13.92
N SER A 142 0.63 -13.32 -15.10
CA SER A 142 0.99 -14.47 -15.94
C SER A 142 2.31 -14.28 -16.68
N SER A 143 2.79 -13.04 -16.79
CA SER A 143 4.09 -12.70 -17.39
C SER A 143 4.65 -11.39 -16.85
N ALA A 144 5.94 -11.19 -17.06
CA ALA A 144 6.62 -9.96 -16.67
C ALA A 144 6.15 -8.73 -17.49
N ASP A 145 5.88 -8.91 -18.80
CA ASP A 145 5.32 -7.85 -19.65
C ASP A 145 3.89 -7.47 -19.21
N GLU A 146 3.10 -8.45 -18.75
CA GLU A 146 1.77 -8.20 -18.16
C GLU A 146 1.89 -7.33 -16.89
N ALA A 147 2.87 -7.65 -16.02
CA ALA A 147 3.12 -6.86 -14.81
C ALA A 147 3.50 -5.41 -15.15
N LEU A 148 4.37 -5.18 -16.12
CA LEU A 148 4.74 -3.83 -16.57
C LEU A 148 3.55 -3.09 -17.21
N PHE A 149 2.75 -3.79 -18.02
CA PHE A 149 1.54 -3.18 -18.57
C PHE A 149 0.58 -2.73 -17.48
N LEU A 150 0.27 -3.61 -16.50
CA LEU A 150 -0.62 -3.27 -15.39
C LEU A 150 -0.05 -2.14 -14.53
N LEU A 151 1.26 -2.13 -14.27
CA LEU A 151 1.93 -1.06 -13.54
C LEU A 151 1.65 0.31 -14.16
N HIS A 152 1.74 0.44 -15.48
CA HIS A 152 1.52 1.71 -16.16
C HIS A 152 0.03 2.03 -16.35
N ALA A 153 -0.80 1.03 -16.66
CA ALA A 153 -2.24 1.22 -16.83
C ALA A 153 -2.94 1.61 -15.52
N LEU A 154 -2.46 1.14 -14.37
CA LEU A 154 -2.98 1.49 -13.05
C LEU A 154 -2.61 2.90 -12.59
N ASN A 155 -1.66 3.57 -13.23
CA ASN A 155 -1.19 4.91 -12.82
C ASN A 155 -2.35 5.90 -12.65
N ARG A 156 -3.33 5.90 -13.57
CA ARG A 156 -4.53 6.76 -13.52
C ARG A 156 -5.34 6.56 -12.23
N TYR A 157 -5.35 5.35 -11.68
CA TYR A 157 -6.18 4.95 -10.55
C TYR A 157 -5.47 5.08 -9.19
N LEU A 158 -4.18 5.44 -9.15
CA LEU A 158 -3.44 5.65 -7.89
C LEU A 158 -4.15 6.63 -6.93
N PRO A 159 -4.70 7.77 -7.40
CA PRO A 159 -5.44 8.68 -6.55
C PRO A 159 -6.67 8.06 -5.86
N HIS A 160 -7.34 7.08 -6.49
CA HIS A 160 -8.46 6.36 -5.88
C HIS A 160 -8.01 5.60 -4.64
N PHE A 161 -6.92 4.84 -4.74
CA PHE A 161 -6.37 4.06 -3.63
C PHE A 161 -5.89 4.95 -2.50
N ILE A 162 -5.22 6.06 -2.81
CA ILE A 162 -4.77 7.05 -1.82
C ILE A 162 -5.99 7.60 -1.05
N ALA A 163 -7.01 8.09 -1.75
CA ALA A 163 -8.17 8.70 -1.14
C ALA A 163 -9.04 7.73 -0.33
N LEU A 164 -9.22 6.49 -0.84
CA LEU A 164 -10.04 5.46 -0.18
C LEU A 164 -9.36 4.84 1.04
N SER A 165 -8.02 4.77 1.05
CA SER A 165 -7.24 4.23 2.17
C SER A 165 -6.85 5.29 3.19
N ALA A 166 -6.95 6.59 2.87
CA ALA A 166 -6.44 7.69 3.66
C ALA A 166 -6.80 7.59 5.15
N SER A 167 -5.78 7.47 6.00
CA SER A 167 -5.88 7.28 7.45
C SER A 167 -4.68 7.89 8.20
N SER A 168 -4.02 8.91 7.60
CA SER A 168 -2.84 9.54 8.19
C SER A 168 -2.93 11.07 8.24
N PRO A 169 -3.98 11.66 8.89
CA PRO A 169 -4.14 13.11 8.91
C PRO A 169 -3.15 13.81 9.85
N TYR A 170 -2.59 13.10 10.81
CA TYR A 170 -1.69 13.66 11.81
C TYR A 170 -0.25 13.18 11.61
N SER A 171 0.70 14.04 11.92
CA SER A 171 2.11 13.71 12.01
C SER A 171 2.77 14.50 13.14
N GLN A 172 3.45 13.80 14.05
CA GLN A 172 4.21 14.38 15.15
C GLN A 172 3.43 15.37 16.01
N GLY A 173 2.18 15.07 16.33
CA GLY A 173 1.32 15.90 17.17
C GLY A 173 0.59 17.02 16.43
N THR A 174 0.70 17.11 15.11
CA THR A 174 0.12 18.20 14.32
C THR A 174 -0.84 17.66 13.27
N ASP A 175 -2.01 18.29 13.09
CA ASP A 175 -2.85 18.06 11.92
C ASP A 175 -2.11 18.62 10.69
N THR A 176 -1.76 17.73 9.78
CA THR A 176 -1.01 18.08 8.58
C THR A 176 -1.87 18.74 7.52
N LEU A 177 -3.19 18.75 7.71
CA LEU A 177 -4.19 19.09 6.71
C LEU A 177 -4.19 18.17 5.47
N PHE A 178 -3.42 17.10 5.46
CA PHE A 178 -3.47 16.03 4.47
C PHE A 178 -4.34 14.88 4.98
N ASP A 179 -5.10 14.24 4.11
CA ASP A 179 -5.80 13.00 4.46
C ASP A 179 -4.86 11.80 4.51
N SER A 180 -3.86 11.78 3.59
CA SER A 180 -2.75 10.84 3.59
C SER A 180 -1.40 11.56 3.66
N ALA A 181 -0.92 11.86 4.86
CA ALA A 181 0.39 12.47 5.11
C ALA A 181 1.55 11.45 4.99
N ARG A 182 1.28 10.15 5.14
CA ARG A 182 2.27 9.07 5.02
C ARG A 182 3.11 9.18 3.76
N LEU A 183 2.45 9.40 2.63
CA LEU A 183 3.12 9.42 1.33
C LEU A 183 4.08 10.61 1.13
N ASN A 184 3.95 11.69 1.92
CA ASN A 184 4.92 12.78 1.89
C ASN A 184 6.30 12.32 2.42
N SER A 185 6.31 11.48 3.46
CA SER A 185 7.55 10.90 3.99
C SER A 185 8.18 9.91 3.00
N VAL A 186 7.36 9.05 2.39
CA VAL A 186 7.84 8.06 1.40
C VAL A 186 8.39 8.76 0.15
N PHE A 187 7.73 9.83 -0.31
CA PHE A 187 8.13 10.55 -1.53
C PHE A 187 9.46 11.31 -1.40
N ALA A 188 9.93 11.54 -0.18
CA ALA A 188 11.22 12.16 0.08
C ALA A 188 12.43 11.25 -0.23
N PHE A 189 12.20 9.92 -0.38
CA PHE A 189 13.28 8.97 -0.63
C PHE A 189 13.71 8.99 -2.10
N PRO A 190 15.01 8.84 -2.37
CA PRO A 190 15.51 8.58 -3.72
C PRO A 190 14.81 7.35 -4.31
N LEU A 191 14.57 7.35 -5.60
CA LEU A 191 13.90 6.26 -6.31
C LEU A 191 12.45 6.00 -5.83
N SER A 192 11.79 6.99 -5.23
CA SER A 192 10.36 6.97 -4.93
C SER A 192 9.53 7.46 -6.11
N GLY A 193 8.22 7.31 -6.00
CA GLY A 193 7.27 7.78 -6.99
C GLY A 193 6.99 6.77 -8.10
N ARG A 194 7.15 7.15 -9.36
CA ARG A 194 6.83 6.30 -10.51
C ARG A 194 8.03 5.49 -11.03
N ALA A 195 7.74 4.32 -11.58
CA ALA A 195 8.70 3.58 -12.38
C ALA A 195 8.99 4.29 -13.73
N PRO A 196 10.14 4.02 -14.38
CA PRO A 196 10.39 4.44 -15.76
C PRO A 196 9.37 3.78 -16.70
N PHE A 197 8.94 4.50 -17.74
CA PHE A 197 7.95 3.97 -18.68
C PHE A 197 8.58 2.93 -19.60
N LEU A 198 8.35 1.66 -19.29
CA LEU A 198 8.87 0.51 -20.04
C LEU A 198 7.80 -0.59 -20.04
N LEU A 199 7.44 -1.08 -21.24
CA LEU A 199 6.39 -2.10 -21.41
C LEU A 199 6.94 -3.50 -21.68
N LYS A 200 8.25 -3.63 -21.89
CA LYS A 200 8.93 -4.89 -22.12
C LYS A 200 9.90 -5.19 -20.98
N TRP A 201 9.81 -6.41 -20.46
CA TRP A 201 10.67 -6.83 -19.36
C TRP A 201 12.15 -6.83 -19.73
N GLU A 202 12.49 -7.21 -20.96
CA GLU A 202 13.86 -7.18 -21.43
C GLU A 202 14.46 -5.77 -21.41
N ASP A 203 13.66 -4.74 -21.80
CA ASP A 203 14.08 -3.34 -21.75
C ASP A 203 14.23 -2.88 -20.29
N PHE A 204 13.33 -3.33 -19.42
CA PHE A 204 13.41 -3.04 -17.99
C PHE A 204 14.65 -3.67 -17.37
N GLU A 205 14.89 -4.96 -17.59
CA GLU A 205 15.99 -5.71 -17.00
C GLU A 205 17.33 -5.19 -17.50
N ARG A 206 17.54 -5.15 -18.84
CA ARG A 206 18.83 -4.81 -19.45
C ARG A 206 19.01 -3.30 -19.64
N GLY A 207 17.95 -2.61 -20.05
CA GLY A 207 17.98 -1.19 -20.38
C GLY A 207 17.99 -0.28 -19.15
N TYR A 208 17.30 -0.66 -18.09
CA TYR A 208 17.15 0.16 -16.89
C TYR A 208 17.81 -0.45 -15.65
N PHE A 209 17.34 -1.62 -15.18
CA PHE A 209 17.79 -2.20 -13.92
C PHE A 209 19.32 -2.47 -13.92
N ALA A 210 19.82 -3.14 -14.94
CA ALA A 210 21.26 -3.43 -15.04
C ALA A 210 22.12 -2.16 -15.06
N LYS A 211 21.65 -1.07 -15.67
CA LYS A 211 22.36 0.21 -15.64
C LYS A 211 22.38 0.81 -14.23
N MET A 212 21.22 0.78 -13.52
CA MET A 212 21.13 1.26 -12.14
C MET A 212 22.02 0.43 -11.20
N GLU A 213 22.06 -0.89 -11.37
CA GLU A 213 22.94 -1.79 -10.62
C GLU A 213 24.42 -1.47 -10.89
N ASN A 214 24.81 -1.27 -12.14
CA ASN A 214 26.18 -0.94 -12.53
C ASN A 214 26.65 0.41 -11.96
N THR A 215 25.75 1.35 -11.71
CA THR A 215 26.10 2.61 -11.03
C THR A 215 26.28 2.44 -9.52
N GLY A 216 25.91 1.28 -8.96
CA GLY A 216 25.92 1.03 -7.52
C GLY A 216 24.77 1.68 -6.75
N VAL A 217 23.84 2.37 -7.44
CA VAL A 217 22.69 3.04 -6.82
C VAL A 217 21.65 2.04 -6.34
N VAL A 218 21.49 0.92 -7.05
CA VAL A 218 20.51 -0.12 -6.79
C VAL A 218 21.21 -1.47 -6.62
N LYS A 219 20.76 -2.25 -5.64
CA LYS A 219 21.22 -3.63 -5.42
C LYS A 219 20.10 -4.66 -5.66
N SER A 220 18.84 -4.24 -5.54
CA SER A 220 17.67 -5.10 -5.71
C SER A 220 16.40 -4.29 -5.95
N MET A 221 15.31 -4.96 -6.32
CA MET A 221 13.99 -4.32 -6.44
C MET A 221 13.52 -3.67 -5.13
N LYS A 222 14.06 -4.05 -3.98
CA LYS A 222 13.72 -3.48 -2.66
C LYS A 222 14.23 -2.05 -2.47
N ASP A 223 15.10 -1.57 -3.32
CA ASP A 223 15.67 -0.21 -3.24
C ASP A 223 14.77 0.82 -3.96
N PHE A 224 13.78 0.36 -4.73
CA PHE A 224 12.78 1.22 -5.35
C PHE A 224 11.57 1.41 -4.45
N TYR A 225 11.26 2.66 -4.11
CA TYR A 225 10.08 3.07 -3.33
C TYR A 225 8.95 3.54 -4.25
N TRP A 226 8.78 2.87 -5.41
CA TRP A 226 7.73 3.22 -6.36
C TRP A 226 6.33 2.97 -5.80
N ASP A 227 5.37 3.77 -6.24
CA ASP A 227 3.96 3.67 -5.87
C ASP A 227 3.33 2.34 -6.33
N ILE A 228 3.77 1.84 -7.49
CA ILE A 228 3.54 0.46 -7.96
C ILE A 228 4.89 -0.13 -8.38
N ARG A 229 5.14 -1.37 -7.99
CA ARG A 229 6.42 -2.04 -8.22
C ARG A 229 6.21 -3.47 -8.70
N PRO A 230 6.93 -3.97 -9.72
CA PRO A 230 6.93 -5.40 -10.01
C PRO A 230 7.70 -6.16 -8.91
N LYS A 231 7.20 -7.33 -8.55
CA LYS A 231 7.84 -8.27 -7.61
C LYS A 231 8.16 -9.57 -8.34
N PRO A 232 9.32 -9.62 -9.00
CA PRO A 232 9.68 -10.77 -9.83
C PRO A 232 9.73 -12.09 -9.06
N GLU A 233 10.18 -12.06 -7.79
CA GLU A 233 10.25 -13.26 -6.94
C GLU A 233 8.88 -13.89 -6.66
N PHE A 234 7.79 -13.11 -6.72
CA PHE A 234 6.41 -13.57 -6.49
C PHE A 234 5.57 -13.60 -7.78
N GLY A 235 6.10 -13.05 -8.88
CA GLY A 235 5.35 -12.92 -10.13
C GLY A 235 4.13 -12.02 -10.02
N THR A 236 4.24 -10.91 -9.30
CA THR A 236 3.13 -9.97 -9.02
C THR A 236 3.49 -8.54 -9.36
N ILE A 237 2.47 -7.70 -9.51
CA ILE A 237 2.59 -6.27 -9.22
C ILE A 237 2.23 -6.01 -7.76
N GLU A 238 2.87 -5.02 -7.17
CA GLU A 238 2.68 -4.59 -5.78
C GLU A 238 2.27 -3.12 -5.75
N LEU A 239 1.02 -2.85 -5.37
CA LEU A 239 0.52 -1.49 -5.11
C LEU A 239 0.91 -1.09 -3.68
N ARG A 240 1.51 0.11 -3.50
CA ARG A 240 2.15 0.53 -2.25
C ARG A 240 1.64 1.87 -1.68
N VAL A 241 0.72 2.53 -2.37
CA VAL A 241 0.27 3.88 -2.00
C VAL A 241 -0.73 3.93 -0.85
N CYS A 242 -1.34 2.80 -0.48
CA CYS A 242 -2.36 2.78 0.55
C CYS A 242 -1.76 3.01 1.93
N ASP A 243 -2.38 3.91 2.72
CA ASP A 243 -2.22 3.89 4.17
C ASP A 243 -2.78 2.58 4.70
N THR A 244 -2.27 2.04 5.80
CA THR A 244 -2.92 0.91 6.48
C THR A 244 -4.31 1.34 6.96
N PRO A 245 -5.39 0.72 6.46
CA PRO A 245 -6.74 1.06 6.88
C PRO A 245 -6.98 0.78 8.36
N LEU A 246 -7.98 1.44 8.95
CA LEU A 246 -8.37 1.19 10.35
C LEU A 246 -9.13 -0.13 10.55
N THR A 247 -9.58 -0.76 9.46
CA THR A 247 -10.34 -2.01 9.50
C THR A 247 -9.83 -3.01 8.46
N VAL A 248 -9.89 -4.30 8.80
CA VAL A 248 -9.51 -5.38 7.89
C VAL A 248 -10.48 -5.50 6.71
N GLU A 249 -11.73 -5.11 6.90
CA GLU A 249 -12.76 -5.04 5.86
C GLU A 249 -12.35 -4.08 4.76
N ARG A 250 -11.88 -2.87 5.14
CA ARG A 250 -11.37 -1.90 4.18
C ARG A 250 -10.10 -2.39 3.48
N ALA A 251 -9.21 -3.05 4.20
CA ALA A 251 -8.00 -3.61 3.62
C ALA A 251 -8.33 -4.67 2.55
N ALA A 252 -9.27 -5.58 2.83
CA ALA A 252 -9.75 -6.57 1.87
C ALA A 252 -10.45 -5.91 0.68
N ALA A 253 -11.29 -4.89 0.92
CA ALA A 253 -12.02 -4.21 -0.14
C ALA A 253 -11.08 -3.48 -1.13
N LEU A 254 -10.04 -2.80 -0.65
CA LEU A 254 -9.02 -2.17 -1.51
C LEU A 254 -8.27 -3.19 -2.37
N ALA A 255 -7.92 -4.35 -1.81
CA ALA A 255 -7.27 -5.42 -2.56
C ALA A 255 -8.17 -5.95 -3.68
N CYS A 256 -9.45 -6.18 -3.40
CA CYS A 256 -10.42 -6.64 -4.39
C CYS A 256 -10.73 -5.57 -5.45
N TYR A 257 -10.69 -4.30 -5.09
CA TYR A 257 -10.81 -3.22 -6.07
C TYR A 257 -9.64 -3.23 -7.04
N LEU A 258 -8.40 -3.40 -6.56
CA LEU A 258 -7.23 -3.56 -7.42
C LEU A 258 -7.36 -4.78 -8.34
N GLN A 259 -7.82 -5.92 -7.80
CA GLN A 259 -8.06 -7.14 -8.58
C GLN A 259 -9.08 -6.91 -9.72
N ALA A 260 -10.19 -6.24 -9.42
CA ALA A 260 -11.22 -5.94 -10.41
C ALA A 260 -10.72 -4.98 -11.49
N LEU A 261 -9.92 -3.96 -11.11
CA LEU A 261 -9.24 -3.06 -12.05
C LEU A 261 -8.25 -3.83 -12.95
N CYS A 262 -7.40 -4.67 -12.37
CA CYS A 262 -6.47 -5.48 -13.15
C CYS A 262 -7.21 -6.36 -14.15
N ARG A 263 -8.29 -7.04 -13.73
CA ARG A 263 -9.12 -7.84 -14.62
C ARG A 263 -9.71 -7.00 -15.75
N HIS A 264 -10.22 -5.82 -15.45
CA HIS A 264 -10.75 -4.90 -16.47
C HIS A 264 -9.66 -4.49 -17.47
N LEU A 265 -8.53 -4.00 -16.99
CA LEU A 265 -7.42 -3.52 -17.82
C LEU A 265 -6.84 -4.63 -18.71
N LEU A 266 -6.81 -5.87 -18.25
CA LEU A 266 -6.37 -7.02 -19.02
C LEU A 266 -7.32 -7.39 -20.17
N THR A 267 -8.57 -6.92 -20.18
CA THR A 267 -9.45 -7.07 -21.36
C THR A 267 -9.00 -6.23 -22.55
N ARG A 268 -8.09 -5.28 -22.33
CA ARG A 268 -7.59 -4.36 -23.36
C ARG A 268 -8.70 -3.52 -24.02
N ALA A 269 -9.80 -3.31 -23.31
CA ALA A 269 -10.90 -2.46 -23.79
C ALA A 269 -10.52 -0.97 -23.81
N GLU A 270 -9.59 -0.56 -22.94
CA GLU A 270 -9.02 0.79 -22.91
C GLU A 270 -7.77 0.89 -23.81
N PRO A 271 -7.46 2.09 -24.32
CA PRO A 271 -6.20 2.32 -25.02
C PRO A 271 -4.99 2.00 -24.14
N PRO A 272 -3.89 1.44 -24.71
CA PRO A 272 -2.71 1.10 -23.93
C PRO A 272 -2.12 2.34 -23.25
N PRO A 273 -1.41 2.16 -22.10
CA PRO A 273 -0.72 3.25 -21.43
C PRO A 273 0.36 3.85 -22.33
N VAL A 274 0.56 5.16 -22.19
CA VAL A 274 1.61 5.91 -22.86
C VAL A 274 2.37 6.76 -21.83
N GLU A 275 3.59 7.19 -22.16
CA GLU A 275 4.39 7.97 -21.21
C GLU A 275 3.73 9.28 -20.80
N ASP A 276 2.99 9.91 -21.72
CA ASP A 276 2.27 11.16 -21.46
C ASP A 276 1.19 11.02 -20.37
N ASP A 277 0.71 9.82 -20.07
CA ASP A 277 -0.22 9.60 -18.97
C ASP A 277 0.38 10.00 -17.59
N TYR A 278 1.71 10.15 -17.52
CA TYR A 278 2.42 10.59 -16.32
C TYR A 278 2.55 12.12 -16.19
N LEU A 279 2.16 12.92 -17.16
CA LEU A 279 2.26 14.39 -17.11
C LEU A 279 1.55 14.98 -15.90
N VAL A 280 0.42 14.42 -15.53
CA VAL A 280 -0.42 14.88 -14.40
C VAL A 280 -0.22 14.06 -13.12
N TYR A 281 0.68 13.07 -13.11
CA TYR A 281 0.87 12.13 -12.01
C TYR A 281 1.12 12.81 -10.66
N ASN A 282 2.09 13.72 -10.58
CA ASN A 282 2.44 14.39 -9.32
C ASN A 282 1.28 15.27 -8.81
N TYR A 283 0.58 15.96 -9.71
CA TYR A 283 -0.56 16.78 -9.35
C TYR A 283 -1.72 15.93 -8.79
N ASN A 284 -2.13 14.90 -9.51
CA ASN A 284 -3.22 14.01 -9.10
C ASN A 284 -2.91 13.29 -7.79
N ARG A 285 -1.67 12.83 -7.62
CA ARG A 285 -1.19 12.24 -6.39
C ARG A 285 -1.27 13.22 -5.22
N PHE A 286 -0.80 14.46 -5.42
CA PHE A 286 -0.90 15.52 -4.41
C PHE A 286 -2.36 15.80 -4.03
N GLN A 287 -3.25 15.93 -4.99
CA GLN A 287 -4.67 16.18 -4.76
C GLN A 287 -5.30 15.09 -3.87
N ALA A 288 -5.03 13.83 -4.19
CA ALA A 288 -5.53 12.69 -3.39
C ALA A 288 -4.93 12.66 -1.98
N CYS A 289 -3.63 12.93 -1.82
CA CYS A 289 -2.98 12.97 -0.52
C CYS A 289 -3.53 14.11 0.35
N ARG A 290 -3.69 15.30 -0.26
CA ARG A 290 -4.04 16.53 0.45
C ARG A 290 -5.52 16.60 0.80
N PHE A 291 -6.39 16.26 -0.15
CA PHE A 291 -7.83 16.49 -0.06
C PHE A 291 -8.65 15.19 0.02
N GLY A 292 -8.00 14.03 -0.06
CA GLY A 292 -8.67 12.74 0.00
C GLY A 292 -9.76 12.63 -1.07
N LEU A 293 -10.96 12.22 -0.67
CA LEU A 293 -12.11 12.07 -1.57
C LEU A 293 -12.61 13.40 -2.17
N ASP A 294 -12.28 14.54 -1.58
CA ASP A 294 -12.71 15.86 -2.05
C ASP A 294 -11.68 16.50 -3.00
N GLY A 295 -10.62 15.75 -3.36
CA GLY A 295 -9.64 16.17 -4.34
C GLY A 295 -10.19 16.22 -5.77
N THR A 296 -9.40 16.84 -6.65
CA THR A 296 -9.67 16.88 -8.09
C THR A 296 -8.61 16.07 -8.84
N LEU A 297 -8.99 15.54 -10.00
CA LEU A 297 -8.10 14.87 -10.93
C LEU A 297 -8.05 15.63 -12.24
N VAL A 298 -6.91 15.62 -12.89
CA VAL A 298 -6.80 15.98 -14.31
C VAL A 298 -6.64 14.68 -15.10
N HIS A 299 -7.53 14.48 -16.09
CA HIS A 299 -7.42 13.34 -16.99
C HIS A 299 -6.29 13.60 -18.02
N PRO A 300 -5.27 12.72 -18.09
CA PRO A 300 -4.05 13.03 -18.87
C PRO A 300 -4.28 13.17 -20.37
N ARG A 301 -5.32 12.52 -20.92
CA ARG A 301 -5.58 12.50 -22.36
C ARG A 301 -6.65 13.49 -22.81
N THR A 302 -7.66 13.76 -21.99
CA THR A 302 -8.74 14.73 -22.31
C THR A 302 -8.47 16.11 -21.74
N ASN A 303 -7.53 16.26 -20.82
CA ASN A 303 -7.21 17.47 -20.06
C ASN A 303 -8.39 18.01 -19.21
N GLU A 304 -9.42 17.20 -19.00
CA GLU A 304 -10.56 17.55 -18.18
C GLU A 304 -10.22 17.45 -16.71
N SER A 305 -10.75 18.38 -15.92
CA SER A 305 -10.69 18.31 -14.45
C SER A 305 -11.94 17.59 -13.94
N LEU A 306 -11.74 16.57 -13.12
CA LEU A 306 -12.78 15.69 -12.59
C LEU A 306 -12.77 15.73 -11.06
N SER A 307 -13.94 15.57 -10.44
CA SER A 307 -14.02 15.25 -9.01
C SER A 307 -13.48 13.83 -8.77
N LEU A 308 -12.49 13.70 -7.87
CA LEU A 308 -11.94 12.39 -7.53
C LEU A 308 -13.03 11.45 -6.98
N ARG A 309 -13.94 11.96 -6.17
CA ARG A 309 -15.09 11.21 -5.63
C ARG A 309 -16.00 10.67 -6.73
N GLU A 310 -16.34 11.52 -7.70
CA GLU A 310 -17.24 11.12 -8.80
C GLU A 310 -16.55 10.10 -9.73
N ASP A 311 -15.25 10.26 -9.99
CA ASP A 311 -14.48 9.32 -10.80
C ASP A 311 -14.38 7.95 -10.09
N ILE A 312 -14.16 7.91 -8.77
CA ILE A 312 -14.21 6.68 -7.96
C ILE A 312 -15.58 6.01 -8.08
N LEU A 313 -16.67 6.76 -7.87
CA LEU A 313 -18.04 6.22 -7.93
C LEU A 313 -18.38 5.68 -9.32
N ALA A 314 -17.98 6.38 -10.36
CA ALA A 314 -18.16 5.95 -11.75
C ALA A 314 -17.36 4.67 -12.04
N THR A 315 -16.10 4.63 -11.62
CA THR A 315 -15.22 3.47 -11.81
C THR A 315 -15.74 2.23 -11.07
N LEU A 316 -16.17 2.37 -9.81
CA LEU A 316 -16.72 1.25 -9.04
C LEU A 316 -17.98 0.66 -9.70
N ARG A 317 -18.88 1.51 -10.24
CA ARG A 317 -20.04 1.05 -11.02
C ARG A 317 -19.62 0.33 -12.30
N HIS A 318 -18.64 0.87 -13.01
CA HIS A 318 -18.13 0.28 -14.25
C HIS A 318 -17.52 -1.11 -14.00
N LEU A 319 -16.89 -1.31 -12.84
CA LEU A 319 -16.24 -2.57 -12.48
C LEU A 319 -17.19 -3.65 -11.92
N ALA A 320 -18.46 -3.35 -11.68
CA ALA A 320 -19.42 -4.31 -11.11
C ALA A 320 -19.46 -5.67 -11.86
N PRO A 321 -19.43 -5.73 -13.23
CA PRO A 321 -19.38 -7.02 -13.92
C PRO A 321 -18.09 -7.80 -13.66
N HIS A 322 -16.95 -7.12 -13.48
CA HIS A 322 -15.67 -7.74 -13.17
C HIS A 322 -15.65 -8.29 -11.74
N ALA A 323 -16.18 -7.50 -10.79
CA ALA A 323 -16.33 -7.92 -9.39
C ALA A 323 -17.26 -9.13 -9.23
N ALA A 324 -18.35 -9.19 -9.99
CA ALA A 324 -19.27 -10.34 -9.97
C ALA A 324 -18.55 -11.63 -10.39
N VAL A 325 -17.72 -11.61 -11.43
CA VAL A 325 -16.91 -12.75 -11.87
C VAL A 325 -15.89 -13.18 -10.82
N LEU A 326 -15.33 -12.23 -10.07
CA LEU A 326 -14.32 -12.47 -9.04
C LEU A 326 -14.91 -12.80 -7.66
N GLY A 327 -16.24 -12.75 -7.50
CA GLY A 327 -16.91 -12.95 -6.21
C GLY A 327 -16.61 -11.82 -5.20
N SER A 328 -16.33 -10.60 -5.68
CA SER A 328 -15.91 -9.47 -4.85
C SER A 328 -16.87 -8.27 -4.86
N GLN A 329 -18.15 -8.48 -5.22
CA GLN A 329 -19.14 -7.40 -5.26
C GLN A 329 -19.27 -6.68 -3.92
N ALA A 330 -19.32 -7.42 -2.80
CA ALA A 330 -19.41 -6.84 -1.46
C ALA A 330 -18.25 -5.88 -1.12
N ALA A 331 -17.06 -6.15 -1.65
CA ALA A 331 -15.91 -5.26 -1.49
C ALA A 331 -16.10 -3.93 -2.23
N LEU A 332 -16.62 -3.98 -3.46
CA LEU A 332 -16.90 -2.76 -4.22
C LEU A 332 -18.05 -1.96 -3.61
N ASP A 333 -19.08 -2.62 -3.08
CA ASP A 333 -20.21 -1.99 -2.39
C ASP A 333 -19.76 -1.24 -1.13
N GLU A 334 -18.81 -1.83 -0.35
CA GLU A 334 -18.17 -1.15 0.77
C GLU A 334 -17.49 0.13 0.33
N LEU A 335 -16.62 0.06 -0.68
CA LEU A 335 -15.89 1.24 -1.18
C LEU A 335 -16.83 2.28 -1.79
N TYR A 336 -17.90 1.83 -2.45
CA TYR A 336 -18.93 2.73 -2.93
C TYR A 336 -19.60 3.50 -1.79
N GLY A 337 -19.96 2.81 -0.71
CA GLY A 337 -20.51 3.43 0.50
C GLY A 337 -19.58 4.49 1.09
N VAL A 338 -18.27 4.22 1.11
CA VAL A 338 -17.25 5.18 1.57
C VAL A 338 -17.18 6.40 0.65
N ALA A 339 -17.09 6.20 -0.65
CA ALA A 339 -17.01 7.30 -1.61
C ALA A 339 -18.29 8.14 -1.63
N ALA A 340 -19.46 7.52 -1.45
CA ALA A 340 -20.76 8.21 -1.36
C ALA A 340 -20.93 8.96 -0.04
N ALA A 341 -20.32 8.47 1.07
CA ALA A 341 -20.37 9.15 2.36
C ALA A 341 -19.48 10.41 2.38
N ARG A 342 -19.75 11.28 3.34
CA ARG A 342 -18.90 12.46 3.57
C ARG A 342 -17.77 12.10 4.53
N GLY A 343 -16.71 11.46 4.06
CA GLY A 343 -15.48 11.24 4.82
C GLY A 343 -14.89 9.83 4.69
N ASN A 344 -13.59 9.76 4.80
CA ASN A 344 -12.74 8.55 4.86
C ASN A 344 -12.24 8.34 6.31
N HIS A 345 -11.28 7.45 6.52
CA HIS A 345 -10.70 7.21 7.84
C HIS A 345 -9.96 8.44 8.40
N ALA A 346 -9.35 9.28 7.56
CA ALA A 346 -8.72 10.52 8.01
C ALA A 346 -9.76 11.50 8.57
N SER A 347 -10.90 11.67 7.88
CA SER A 347 -12.02 12.47 8.38
C SER A 347 -12.62 11.91 9.68
N PHE A 348 -12.68 10.57 9.81
CA PHE A 348 -13.10 9.93 11.05
C PHE A 348 -12.12 10.28 12.18
N LEU A 349 -10.82 10.10 11.98
CA LEU A 349 -9.80 10.42 12.98
C LEU A 349 -9.85 11.87 13.42
N ARG A 350 -10.04 12.85 12.51
CA ARG A 350 -10.18 14.27 12.85
C ARG A 350 -11.43 14.57 13.71
N ARG A 351 -12.52 13.79 13.53
CA ARG A 351 -13.72 13.97 14.39
C ARG A 351 -13.58 13.40 15.79
N GLN A 352 -12.64 12.47 16.00
CA GLN A 352 -12.37 11.88 17.33
C GLN A 352 -11.41 12.73 18.17
N TYR A 353 -10.76 13.68 17.56
CA TYR A 353 -9.75 14.55 18.17
C TYR A 353 -10.07 16.03 17.99
#